data_af4b152d4d09863f6605f39f85932b3b
#
_entry.id   af4b152d4d09863f6605f39f85932b3b
#
_cell.length_a   1.000
_cell.length_b   1.000
_cell.length_c   1.000
_cell.angle_alpha   90.00
_cell.angle_beta   90.00
_cell.angle_gamma   90.00
#
_symmetry.space_group_name_H-M   'P 1'
#
loop_
_entity.id
_entity.type
_entity.pdbx_description
1 polymer ?
#
loop_
_entity_poly.entity_id
_entity_poly.type
_entity_poly.pdbx_seq_one_letter_code
_entity_poly.pdbx_strand_id
1 'polypeptide(L)'
;SQNLRYGENPHQSASFYVDESINGGIGAAYQIQGKELSYNNINDADAALELVNEFTESDGAAAVIIKHANPCGVGVANNLVEAYKVALHCDTTSAFGGIVAVNQIIDEESAREITKVFTEVVIAPGITDGGRKVFSAKSNLRLLIAEKSTNLACESKVIRHVSGGYLVQDKDRKPLSQNSLRVVTKRNPTDSEFQDMLFAWKVAKHVKSNAIVYAKDLCTVGIGAGQMSRVDSCMIAAKKAEEMAKAQGLDELPTQGSALASDAFF
;
A
#
# COMPACT_ATOMS: atom_id res chain seq x y z
N SER A 1 10.59 10.68 21.79
CA SER A 1 10.19 11.61 20.70
C SER A 1 11.39 11.99 19.87
N GLN A 2 11.16 12.27 18.58
CA GLN A 2 12.18 12.71 17.62
C GLN A 2 11.70 13.99 16.95
N ASN A 3 12.51 15.04 16.93
CA ASN A 3 12.21 16.23 16.13
C ASN A 3 12.45 15.92 14.65
N LEU A 4 11.51 16.31 13.81
CA LEU A 4 11.61 16.19 12.37
C LEU A 4 12.06 17.52 11.77
N ARG A 5 12.67 17.46 10.58
CA ARG A 5 13.19 18.65 9.91
C ARG A 5 12.08 19.70 9.65
N TYR A 6 10.89 19.26 9.29
CA TYR A 6 9.67 20.06 9.10
C TYR A 6 8.45 19.12 9.04
N GLY A 7 7.25 19.68 9.07
CA GLY A 7 6.00 18.94 8.95
C GLY A 7 5.65 18.58 7.51
N GLU A 8 4.37 18.59 7.18
CA GLU A 8 3.90 18.39 5.80
C GLU A 8 4.47 19.44 4.85
N ASN A 9 4.63 20.68 5.34
CA ASN A 9 5.21 21.78 4.60
C ASN A 9 6.46 22.34 5.29
N PRO A 10 7.41 22.95 4.54
CA PRO A 10 8.71 23.38 5.07
C PRO A 10 8.67 24.42 6.21
N HIS A 11 7.58 25.19 6.33
CA HIS A 11 7.42 26.20 7.37
C HIS A 11 6.82 25.65 8.68
N GLN A 12 6.43 24.38 8.72
CA GLN A 12 5.81 23.75 9.87
C GLN A 12 6.86 23.00 10.71
N SER A 13 6.86 23.22 12.01
CA SER A 13 7.60 22.36 12.94
C SER A 13 6.88 21.03 13.13
N ALA A 14 7.62 19.95 13.30
CA ALA A 14 7.07 18.63 13.52
C ALA A 14 7.94 17.79 14.45
N SER A 15 7.30 16.87 15.14
CA SER A 15 7.95 15.85 15.95
C SER A 15 7.23 14.53 15.80
N PHE A 16 7.96 13.44 15.86
CA PHE A 16 7.45 12.08 15.90
C PHE A 16 7.50 11.55 17.33
N TYR A 17 6.37 11.10 17.82
CA TYR A 17 6.22 10.50 19.15
C TYR A 17 5.94 9.02 19.01
N VAL A 18 6.80 8.20 19.58
CA VAL A 18 6.65 6.74 19.59
C VAL A 18 5.94 6.33 20.87
N ASP A 19 4.96 5.45 20.76
CA ASP A 19 4.35 4.75 21.88
C ASP A 19 5.11 3.45 22.12
N GLU A 20 5.92 3.41 23.17
CA GLU A 20 6.77 2.27 23.53
C GLU A 20 5.98 1.05 24.03
N SER A 21 4.68 1.20 24.29
CA SER A 21 3.80 0.08 24.63
C SER A 21 3.38 -0.75 23.42
N ILE A 22 3.59 -0.23 22.19
CA ILE A 22 3.23 -0.87 20.93
C ILE A 22 4.46 -1.57 20.35
N ASN A 23 4.37 -2.88 20.19
CA ASN A 23 5.39 -3.68 19.53
C ASN A 23 5.05 -3.84 18.05
N GLY A 24 5.88 -3.31 17.15
CA GLY A 24 5.68 -3.31 15.70
C GLY A 24 5.17 -1.97 15.15
N GLY A 25 4.76 -1.98 13.89
CA GLY A 25 4.37 -0.76 13.19
C GLY A 25 5.54 0.17 12.85
N ILE A 26 5.23 1.35 12.31
CA ILE A 26 6.28 2.31 11.90
C ILE A 26 7.03 2.90 13.09
N GLY A 27 6.40 2.97 14.26
CA GLY A 27 7.03 3.48 15.50
C GLY A 27 8.15 2.59 16.02
N ALA A 28 8.08 1.29 15.76
CA ALA A 28 9.09 0.31 16.13
C ALA A 28 10.02 -0.06 14.95
N ALA A 29 9.82 0.55 13.78
CA ALA A 29 10.63 0.27 12.61
C ALA A 29 12.09 0.71 12.80
N TYR A 30 13.01 -0.11 12.34
CA TYR A 30 14.44 0.14 12.43
C TYR A 30 15.01 0.58 11.09
N GLN A 31 15.50 1.81 11.01
CA GLN A 31 16.13 2.34 9.80
C GLN A 31 17.59 1.88 9.72
N ILE A 32 17.95 1.12 8.67
CA ILE A 32 19.28 0.57 8.48
C ILE A 32 20.09 1.29 7.40
N GLN A 33 19.46 2.15 6.60
CA GLN A 33 20.11 2.92 5.54
C GLN A 33 19.32 4.20 5.23
N GLY A 34 20.01 5.17 4.65
CA GLY A 34 19.42 6.36 4.02
C GLY A 34 19.42 7.60 4.90
N LYS A 35 18.84 8.66 4.36
CA LYS A 35 18.64 9.93 5.06
C LYS A 35 17.58 9.79 6.15
N GLU A 36 17.54 10.75 7.08
CA GLU A 36 16.46 10.86 8.06
C GLU A 36 15.07 10.86 7.38
N LEU A 37 14.10 10.26 8.05
CA LEU A 37 12.72 10.27 7.62
C LEU A 37 12.11 11.65 7.80
N SER A 38 11.36 12.11 6.81
CA SER A 38 10.51 13.30 6.93
C SER A 38 9.15 12.92 7.51
N TYR A 39 8.36 13.93 7.89
CA TYR A 39 6.97 13.78 8.28
C TYR A 39 6.18 12.98 7.22
N ASN A 40 6.29 13.37 5.95
CA ASN A 40 5.60 12.70 4.85
C ASN A 40 6.10 11.27 4.64
N ASN A 41 7.41 11.01 4.81
CA ASN A 41 7.92 9.65 4.72
C ASN A 41 7.33 8.73 5.81
N ILE A 42 7.19 9.23 7.05
CA ILE A 42 6.62 8.44 8.15
C ILE A 42 5.13 8.17 7.87
N ASN A 43 4.37 9.19 7.46
CA ASN A 43 2.95 9.05 7.16
C ASN A 43 2.68 8.06 6.01
N ASP A 44 3.46 8.17 4.93
CA ASP A 44 3.30 7.28 3.77
C ASP A 44 3.83 5.87 4.05
N ALA A 45 4.89 5.75 4.88
CA ALA A 45 5.43 4.48 5.32
C ALA A 45 4.45 3.71 6.21
N ASP A 46 3.76 4.41 7.10
CA ASP A 46 2.70 3.82 7.93
C ASP A 46 1.56 3.27 7.05
N ALA A 47 1.07 4.07 6.10
CA ALA A 47 0.04 3.62 5.15
C ALA A 47 0.48 2.41 4.33
N ALA A 48 1.76 2.36 3.92
CA ALA A 48 2.31 1.24 3.16
C ALA A 48 2.39 -0.04 4.02
N LEU A 49 2.85 0.10 5.26
CA LEU A 49 2.97 -1.02 6.20
C LEU A 49 1.59 -1.56 6.60
N GLU A 50 0.62 -0.69 6.84
CA GLU A 50 -0.75 -1.10 7.14
C GLU A 50 -1.38 -1.90 6.01
N LEU A 51 -1.25 -1.42 4.77
CA LEU A 51 -1.82 -2.11 3.62
C LEU A 51 -1.11 -3.44 3.34
N VAL A 52 0.22 -3.50 3.38
CA VAL A 52 0.93 -4.76 3.11
C VAL A 52 0.63 -5.83 4.17
N ASN A 53 0.32 -5.43 5.40
CA ASN A 53 -0.06 -6.32 6.50
C ASN A 53 -1.47 -6.94 6.36
N GLU A 54 -2.30 -6.48 5.40
CA GLU A 54 -3.55 -7.17 5.03
C GLU A 54 -3.27 -8.53 4.34
N PHE A 55 -2.04 -8.72 3.83
CA PHE A 55 -1.63 -9.93 3.13
C PHE A 55 -0.74 -10.77 4.03
N THR A 56 -1.17 -12.00 4.29
CA THR A 56 -0.44 -12.98 5.09
C THR A 56 0.47 -13.82 4.21
N GLU A 57 1.36 -14.62 4.82
CA GLU A 57 2.18 -15.57 4.07
C GLU A 57 1.35 -16.57 3.24
N SER A 58 0.15 -16.92 3.72
CA SER A 58 -0.78 -17.81 2.99
C SER A 58 -1.39 -17.16 1.75
N ASP A 59 -1.44 -15.83 1.67
CA ASP A 59 -1.86 -15.12 0.47
C ASP A 59 -0.78 -15.13 -0.62
N GLY A 60 0.49 -15.31 -0.23
CA GLY A 60 1.66 -15.25 -1.10
C GLY A 60 2.58 -14.06 -0.81
N ALA A 61 3.55 -13.82 -1.69
CA ALA A 61 4.39 -12.63 -1.63
C ALA A 61 3.57 -11.39 -2.04
N ALA A 62 3.57 -10.36 -1.22
CA ALA A 62 2.84 -9.11 -1.48
C ALA A 62 3.78 -7.92 -1.56
N ALA A 63 3.51 -7.03 -2.51
CA ALA A 63 4.17 -5.74 -2.65
C ALA A 63 3.14 -4.62 -2.79
N VAL A 64 3.38 -3.53 -2.11
CA VAL A 64 2.54 -2.33 -2.07
C VAL A 64 3.39 -1.13 -2.42
N ILE A 65 2.88 -0.26 -3.28
CA ILE A 65 3.52 1.02 -3.63
C ILE A 65 2.57 2.14 -3.22
N ILE A 66 3.03 3.00 -2.33
CA ILE A 66 2.25 4.13 -1.79
C ILE A 66 2.87 5.46 -2.22
N LYS A 67 2.01 6.43 -2.47
CA LYS A 67 2.38 7.84 -2.60
C LYS A 67 1.27 8.72 -2.05
N HIS A 68 1.65 9.68 -1.18
CA HIS A 68 0.69 10.57 -0.49
C HIS A 68 -0.42 9.78 0.23
N ALA A 69 0.00 8.74 0.98
CA ALA A 69 -0.85 7.83 1.75
C ALA A 69 -1.97 7.14 0.93
N ASN A 70 -1.80 7.01 -0.39
CA ASN A 70 -2.69 6.22 -1.26
C ASN A 70 -1.89 5.21 -2.08
N PRO A 71 -2.43 4.02 -2.34
CA PRO A 71 -1.76 3.05 -3.18
C PRO A 71 -1.72 3.50 -4.65
N CYS A 72 -0.52 3.41 -5.25
CA CYS A 72 -0.31 3.49 -6.68
C CYS A 72 -0.47 2.12 -7.33
N GLY A 73 -0.16 1.07 -6.58
CA GLY A 73 -0.31 -0.31 -7.02
C GLY A 73 -0.07 -1.29 -5.89
N VAL A 74 -0.74 -2.42 -5.99
CA VAL A 74 -0.64 -3.54 -5.06
C VAL A 74 -0.64 -4.84 -5.88
N GLY A 75 0.19 -5.78 -5.50
CA GLY A 75 0.25 -7.08 -6.16
C GLY A 75 0.60 -8.20 -5.20
N VAL A 76 0.01 -9.37 -5.44
CA VAL A 76 0.31 -10.63 -4.76
C VAL A 76 0.70 -11.66 -5.81
N ALA A 77 1.81 -12.36 -5.57
CA ALA A 77 2.34 -13.36 -6.49
C ALA A 77 3.10 -14.47 -5.74
N ASN A 78 3.69 -15.39 -6.50
CA ASN A 78 4.45 -16.51 -5.91
C ASN A 78 5.80 -16.09 -5.30
N ASN A 79 6.34 -14.94 -5.70
CA ASN A 79 7.58 -14.37 -5.17
C ASN A 79 7.54 -12.84 -5.20
N LEU A 80 8.46 -12.20 -4.46
CA LEU A 80 8.50 -10.73 -4.33
C LEU A 80 8.80 -10.01 -5.65
N VAL A 81 9.61 -10.57 -6.52
CA VAL A 81 9.94 -9.96 -7.82
C VAL A 81 8.68 -9.78 -8.65
N GLU A 82 7.89 -10.84 -8.77
CA GLU A 82 6.64 -10.81 -9.53
C GLU A 82 5.60 -9.92 -8.82
N ALA A 83 5.46 -10.04 -7.49
CA ALA A 83 4.55 -9.18 -6.73
C ALA A 83 4.84 -7.69 -6.93
N TYR A 84 6.12 -7.30 -6.87
CA TYR A 84 6.53 -5.92 -7.12
C TYR A 84 6.26 -5.48 -8.56
N LYS A 85 6.56 -6.32 -9.55
CA LYS A 85 6.32 -6.00 -10.97
C LYS A 85 4.83 -5.75 -11.25
N VAL A 86 3.95 -6.63 -10.79
CA VAL A 86 2.51 -6.45 -11.02
C VAL A 86 1.95 -5.25 -10.25
N ALA A 87 2.46 -4.97 -9.05
CA ALA A 87 2.12 -3.75 -8.32
C ALA A 87 2.57 -2.49 -9.10
N LEU A 88 3.80 -2.47 -9.60
CA LEU A 88 4.35 -1.35 -10.37
C LEU A 88 3.57 -1.11 -11.66
N HIS A 89 3.11 -2.15 -12.31
CA HIS A 89 2.37 -2.08 -13.57
C HIS A 89 1.00 -1.41 -13.46
N CYS A 90 0.47 -1.20 -12.27
CA CYS A 90 -0.78 -0.48 -12.06
C CYS A 90 -0.64 1.02 -12.41
N ASP A 91 0.45 1.67 -11.96
CA ASP A 91 0.70 3.10 -12.21
C ASP A 91 2.19 3.43 -12.05
N THR A 92 2.97 3.19 -13.09
CA THR A 92 4.42 3.45 -13.09
C THR A 92 4.77 4.93 -12.94
N THR A 93 3.87 5.81 -13.38
CA THR A 93 4.07 7.27 -13.29
C THR A 93 4.00 7.74 -11.85
N SER A 94 2.96 7.33 -11.12
CA SER A 94 2.80 7.72 -9.71
C SER A 94 3.78 6.98 -8.79
N ALA A 95 4.20 5.77 -9.14
CA ALA A 95 5.14 4.97 -8.36
C ALA A 95 6.54 5.64 -8.23
N PHE A 96 6.93 6.50 -9.18
CA PHE A 96 8.20 7.21 -9.09
C PHE A 96 8.26 8.12 -7.85
N GLY A 97 9.27 7.90 -7.00
CA GLY A 97 9.41 8.61 -5.74
C GLY A 97 8.42 8.17 -4.65
N GLY A 98 7.79 7.03 -4.83
CA GLY A 98 6.89 6.43 -3.85
C GLY A 98 7.61 5.64 -2.76
N ILE A 99 6.81 4.98 -1.94
CA ILE A 99 7.24 4.09 -0.85
C ILE A 99 6.81 2.67 -1.19
N VAL A 100 7.73 1.73 -1.04
CA VAL A 100 7.49 0.29 -1.28
C VAL A 100 7.48 -0.45 0.05
N ALA A 101 6.41 -1.19 0.32
CA ALA A 101 6.36 -2.14 1.43
C ALA A 101 6.13 -3.56 0.91
N VAL A 102 6.79 -4.54 1.53
CA VAL A 102 6.66 -5.96 1.19
C VAL A 102 6.45 -6.80 2.45
N ASN A 103 5.78 -7.96 2.30
CA ASN A 103 5.47 -8.85 3.42
C ASN A 103 6.49 -9.97 3.65
N GLN A 104 7.55 -10.03 2.86
CA GLN A 104 8.61 -11.05 2.96
C GLN A 104 10.00 -10.42 3.00
N ILE A 105 11.00 -11.24 3.36
CA ILE A 105 12.40 -10.83 3.39
C ILE A 105 12.88 -10.50 1.96
N ILE A 106 13.47 -9.32 1.79
CA ILE A 106 14.00 -8.88 0.50
C ILE A 106 15.34 -9.58 0.23
N ASP A 107 15.43 -10.29 -0.87
CA ASP A 107 16.65 -10.88 -1.38
C ASP A 107 17.36 -9.97 -2.41
N GLU A 108 18.45 -10.46 -3.00
CA GLU A 108 19.22 -9.70 -3.98
C GLU A 108 18.42 -9.41 -5.26
N GLU A 109 17.61 -10.36 -5.73
CA GLU A 109 16.83 -10.23 -6.96
C GLU A 109 15.70 -9.20 -6.79
N SER A 110 14.96 -9.30 -5.73
CA SER A 110 13.89 -8.34 -5.38
C SER A 110 14.45 -6.93 -5.18
N ALA A 111 15.62 -6.80 -4.51
CA ALA A 111 16.28 -5.52 -4.33
C ALA A 111 16.70 -4.90 -5.68
N ARG A 112 17.23 -5.70 -6.60
CA ARG A 112 17.59 -5.25 -7.97
C ARG A 112 16.35 -4.76 -8.71
N GLU A 113 15.22 -5.45 -8.60
CA GLU A 113 14.00 -5.04 -9.27
C GLU A 113 13.46 -3.70 -8.70
N ILE A 114 13.35 -3.59 -7.38
CA ILE A 114 12.88 -2.37 -6.70
C ILE A 114 13.76 -1.15 -7.04
N THR A 115 15.08 -1.33 -7.13
CA THR A 115 16.02 -0.22 -7.39
C THR A 115 16.04 0.29 -8.83
N LYS A 116 15.32 -0.34 -9.76
CA LYS A 116 15.17 0.15 -11.14
C LYS A 116 14.35 1.45 -11.19
N VAL A 117 13.41 1.62 -10.26
CA VAL A 117 12.59 2.82 -10.12
C VAL A 117 13.08 3.63 -8.93
N PHE A 118 13.11 4.96 -9.06
CA PHE A 118 13.41 5.82 -7.92
C PHE A 118 12.36 5.65 -6.84
N THR A 119 12.80 5.19 -5.66
CA THR A 119 11.98 4.90 -4.49
C THR A 119 12.58 5.65 -3.29
N GLU A 120 11.75 6.33 -2.51
CA GLU A 120 12.23 7.09 -1.35
C GLU A 120 12.42 6.23 -0.11
N VAL A 121 11.50 5.30 0.14
CA VAL A 121 11.52 4.40 1.30
C VAL A 121 11.16 2.99 0.86
N VAL A 122 11.88 2.01 1.38
CA VAL A 122 11.54 0.59 1.26
C VAL A 122 11.36 0.02 2.66
N ILE A 123 10.29 -0.74 2.87
CA ILE A 123 9.92 -1.36 4.16
C ILE A 123 9.75 -2.85 3.96
N ALA A 124 10.41 -3.64 4.81
CA ALA A 124 10.32 -5.09 4.77
C ALA A 124 10.44 -5.69 6.19
N PRO A 125 9.99 -6.92 6.42
CA PRO A 125 10.25 -7.62 7.68
C PRO A 125 11.72 -8.00 7.87
N GLY A 126 12.51 -7.99 6.79
CA GLY A 126 13.94 -8.29 6.81
C GLY A 126 14.58 -8.12 5.43
N ILE A 127 15.89 -8.26 5.38
CA ILE A 127 16.68 -8.18 4.17
C ILE A 127 17.91 -9.08 4.25
N THR A 128 18.23 -9.78 3.17
CA THR A 128 19.46 -10.58 3.06
C THR A 128 20.69 -9.68 2.84
N ASP A 129 21.89 -10.21 3.08
CA ASP A 129 23.15 -9.49 2.80
C ASP A 129 23.26 -9.12 1.32
N GLY A 130 22.80 -9.99 0.40
CA GLY A 130 22.74 -9.71 -1.04
C GLY A 130 21.84 -8.52 -1.35
N GLY A 131 20.65 -8.49 -0.79
CA GLY A 131 19.70 -7.37 -0.93
C GLY A 131 20.27 -6.07 -0.36
N ARG A 132 20.89 -6.12 0.82
CA ARG A 132 21.55 -4.97 1.46
C ARG A 132 22.66 -4.39 0.58
N LYS A 133 23.46 -5.26 -0.04
CA LYS A 133 24.53 -4.85 -0.98
C LYS A 133 23.97 -4.09 -2.18
N VAL A 134 22.84 -4.54 -2.73
CA VAL A 134 22.16 -3.83 -3.84
C VAL A 134 21.69 -2.44 -3.41
N PHE A 135 21.00 -2.33 -2.30
CA PHE A 135 20.49 -1.04 -1.81
C PHE A 135 21.62 -0.07 -1.43
N SER A 136 22.79 -0.55 -0.99
CA SER A 136 23.92 0.31 -0.62
C SER A 136 24.39 1.23 -1.77
N ALA A 137 24.15 0.85 -3.02
CA ALA A 137 24.41 1.71 -4.18
C ALA A 137 23.45 2.91 -4.29
N LYS A 138 22.37 2.93 -3.54
CA LYS A 138 21.35 3.99 -3.49
C LYS A 138 21.36 4.67 -2.12
N SER A 139 22.44 5.33 -1.75
CA SER A 139 22.72 5.87 -0.40
C SER A 139 21.62 6.76 0.18
N ASN A 140 20.81 7.43 -0.66
CA ASN A 140 19.72 8.28 -0.22
C ASN A 140 18.40 7.52 0.06
N LEU A 141 18.26 6.29 -0.47
CA LEU A 141 17.09 5.46 -0.24
C LEU A 141 17.04 5.04 1.24
N ARG A 142 15.90 5.25 1.86
CA ARG A 142 15.67 4.86 3.24
C ARG A 142 15.18 3.42 3.29
N LEU A 143 15.88 2.58 4.05
CA LEU A 143 15.55 1.18 4.20
C LEU A 143 15.14 0.92 5.64
N LEU A 144 13.88 0.52 5.83
CA LEU A 144 13.26 0.25 7.11
C LEU A 144 13.03 -1.24 7.27
N ILE A 145 13.39 -1.77 8.43
CA ILE A 145 12.97 -3.09 8.86
C ILE A 145 11.84 -2.90 9.87
N ALA A 146 10.68 -3.44 9.56
CA ALA A 146 9.48 -3.33 10.39
C ALA A 146 8.80 -4.69 10.47
N GLU A 147 8.61 -5.17 11.68
CA GLU A 147 7.83 -6.37 11.93
C GLU A 147 6.34 -6.04 12.00
N LYS A 148 5.51 -7.02 11.65
CA LYS A 148 4.06 -6.92 11.84
C LYS A 148 3.77 -6.74 13.32
N SER A 149 2.95 -5.75 13.66
CA SER A 149 2.52 -5.57 15.05
C SER A 149 1.75 -6.80 15.54
N THR A 150 2.21 -7.37 16.66
CA THR A 150 1.57 -8.51 17.32
C THR A 150 0.58 -8.08 18.41
N ASN A 151 0.68 -6.84 18.89
CA ASN A 151 -0.18 -6.31 19.94
C ASN A 151 -1.32 -5.45 19.37
N LEU A 152 -2.29 -6.12 18.77
CA LEU A 152 -3.45 -5.50 18.14
C LEU A 152 -4.37 -4.73 19.10
N ALA A 153 -4.27 -4.98 20.41
CA ALA A 153 -5.15 -4.36 21.41
C ALA A 153 -4.77 -2.89 21.71
N CYS A 154 -3.48 -2.54 21.67
CA CYS A 154 -3.00 -1.18 21.96
C CYS A 154 -3.26 -0.19 20.83
N GLU A 155 -3.36 -0.65 19.58
CA GLU A 155 -3.59 0.20 18.41
C GLU A 155 -5.07 0.34 18.03
N SER A 156 -5.98 0.31 19.02
CA SER A 156 -7.42 0.17 18.75
C SER A 156 -8.09 1.46 18.28
N LYS A 157 -7.46 2.62 18.46
CA LYS A 157 -8.08 3.92 18.21
C LYS A 157 -7.32 4.75 17.17
N VAL A 158 -8.09 5.44 16.33
CA VAL A 158 -7.60 6.51 15.44
C VAL A 158 -8.06 7.84 16.01
N ILE A 159 -7.14 8.75 16.23
CA ILE A 159 -7.39 10.09 16.77
C ILE A 159 -7.15 11.11 15.67
N ARG A 160 -8.14 11.93 15.42
CA ARG A 160 -8.03 13.06 14.47
C ARG A 160 -8.30 14.36 15.22
N HIS A 161 -7.35 15.28 15.15
CA HIS A 161 -7.56 16.63 15.67
C HIS A 161 -8.58 17.39 14.80
N VAL A 162 -9.49 18.08 15.45
CA VAL A 162 -10.42 19.04 14.85
C VAL A 162 -10.38 20.34 15.65
N SER A 163 -10.85 21.44 15.06
CA SER A 163 -10.85 22.72 15.80
C SER A 163 -11.65 22.60 17.09
N GLY A 164 -10.95 22.79 18.21
CA GLY A 164 -11.54 22.72 19.55
C GLY A 164 -11.75 21.30 20.13
N GLY A 165 -11.24 20.24 19.47
CA GLY A 165 -11.39 18.89 20.00
C GLY A 165 -10.75 17.78 19.18
N TYR A 166 -11.17 16.55 19.48
CA TYR A 166 -10.67 15.34 18.83
C TYR A 166 -11.83 14.43 18.41
N LEU A 167 -11.75 13.90 17.21
CA LEU A 167 -12.53 12.74 16.80
C LEU A 167 -11.75 11.48 17.14
N VAL A 168 -12.39 10.54 17.83
CA VAL A 168 -11.79 9.27 18.23
C VAL A 168 -12.70 8.16 17.73
N GLN A 169 -12.15 7.24 16.97
CA GLN A 169 -12.88 6.06 16.47
C GLN A 169 -12.04 4.80 16.61
N ASP A 170 -12.69 3.64 16.49
CA ASP A 170 -11.97 2.39 16.36
C ASP A 170 -11.28 2.32 15.00
N LYS A 171 -10.09 1.71 14.98
CA LYS A 171 -9.41 1.38 13.73
C LYS A 171 -10.22 0.32 12.99
N ASP A 172 -10.36 0.44 11.67
CA ASP A 172 -11.05 -0.56 10.86
C ASP A 172 -10.20 -1.84 10.75
N ARG A 173 -10.49 -2.79 11.63
CA ARG A 173 -9.83 -4.11 11.73
C ARG A 173 -10.79 -5.26 11.52
N LYS A 174 -12.02 -4.96 11.09
CA LYS A 174 -13.02 -6.00 10.91
C LYS A 174 -12.56 -6.97 9.81
N PRO A 175 -12.30 -8.24 10.16
CA PRO A 175 -11.94 -9.22 9.17
C PRO A 175 -13.11 -9.45 8.23
N LEU A 176 -12.83 -9.54 6.94
CA LEU A 176 -13.83 -9.94 5.97
C LEU A 176 -14.05 -11.45 6.09
N SER A 177 -15.21 -11.84 6.60
CA SER A 177 -15.63 -13.24 6.64
C SER A 177 -16.41 -13.58 5.39
N GLN A 178 -16.07 -14.67 4.71
CA GLN A 178 -16.83 -15.17 3.57
C GLN A 178 -18.32 -15.37 3.91
N ASN A 179 -18.62 -15.79 5.14
CA ASN A 179 -19.99 -15.97 5.63
C ASN A 179 -20.78 -14.66 5.76
N SER A 180 -20.11 -13.51 5.75
CA SER A 180 -20.77 -12.18 5.79
C SER A 180 -21.05 -11.61 4.40
N LEU A 181 -20.59 -12.26 3.34
CA LEU A 181 -20.77 -11.85 1.97
C LEU A 181 -22.07 -12.44 1.39
N ARG A 182 -22.75 -11.65 0.58
CA ARG A 182 -23.96 -12.07 -0.13
C ARG A 182 -23.86 -11.72 -1.61
N VAL A 183 -24.01 -12.72 -2.46
CA VAL A 183 -24.16 -12.49 -3.89
C VAL A 183 -25.55 -11.90 -4.14
N VAL A 184 -25.61 -10.72 -4.74
CA VAL A 184 -26.85 -9.99 -5.05
C VAL A 184 -27.13 -9.95 -6.55
N THR A 185 -26.21 -10.45 -7.36
CA THR A 185 -26.32 -10.54 -8.83
C THR A 185 -26.96 -11.86 -9.25
N LYS A 186 -27.48 -11.91 -10.51
CA LYS A 186 -28.04 -13.16 -11.08
C LYS A 186 -26.99 -14.25 -11.28
N ARG A 187 -25.76 -13.85 -11.63
CA ARG A 187 -24.61 -14.74 -11.80
C ARG A 187 -23.77 -14.75 -10.53
N ASN A 188 -23.36 -15.92 -10.07
CA ASN A 188 -22.35 -16.04 -9.05
C ASN A 188 -20.97 -15.72 -9.64
N PRO A 189 -20.03 -15.16 -8.85
CA PRO A 189 -18.65 -15.06 -9.26
C PRO A 189 -18.02 -16.45 -9.42
N THR A 190 -17.04 -16.56 -10.28
CA THR A 190 -16.13 -17.71 -10.30
C THR A 190 -15.20 -17.63 -9.09
N ASP A 191 -14.47 -18.72 -8.77
CA ASP A 191 -13.52 -18.73 -7.67
C ASP A 191 -12.41 -17.67 -7.88
N SER A 192 -11.92 -17.51 -9.11
CA SER A 192 -10.92 -16.49 -9.45
C SER A 192 -11.47 -15.07 -9.25
N GLU A 193 -12.65 -14.76 -9.79
CA GLU A 193 -13.30 -13.46 -9.59
C GLU A 193 -13.55 -13.19 -8.11
N PHE A 194 -13.89 -14.20 -7.33
CA PHE A 194 -14.11 -14.06 -5.90
C PHE A 194 -12.80 -13.70 -5.16
N GLN A 195 -11.67 -14.32 -5.52
CA GLN A 195 -10.36 -13.97 -4.98
C GLN A 195 -9.97 -12.54 -5.33
N ASP A 196 -10.19 -12.11 -6.57
CA ASP A 196 -9.95 -10.73 -7.00
C ASP A 196 -10.86 -9.72 -6.28
N MET A 197 -12.11 -10.06 -5.99
CA MET A 197 -13.01 -9.24 -5.18
C MET A 197 -12.50 -9.08 -3.74
N LEU A 198 -12.03 -10.16 -3.11
CA LEU A 198 -11.46 -10.11 -1.75
C LEU A 198 -10.18 -9.30 -1.72
N PHE A 199 -9.31 -9.47 -2.73
CA PHE A 199 -8.10 -8.68 -2.89
C PHE A 199 -8.43 -7.18 -3.06
N ALA A 200 -9.33 -6.84 -3.98
CA ALA A 200 -9.75 -5.47 -4.23
C ALA A 200 -10.37 -4.82 -2.97
N TRP A 201 -11.12 -5.59 -2.19
CA TRP A 201 -11.68 -5.13 -0.92
C TRP A 201 -10.61 -4.77 0.10
N LYS A 202 -9.59 -5.65 0.29
CA LYS A 202 -8.45 -5.38 1.17
C LYS A 202 -7.76 -4.07 0.78
N VAL A 203 -7.55 -3.84 -0.51
CA VAL A 203 -6.93 -2.62 -1.03
C VAL A 203 -7.83 -1.39 -0.83
N ALA A 204 -9.12 -1.49 -1.17
CA ALA A 204 -10.07 -0.37 -1.11
C ALA A 204 -10.21 0.22 0.30
N LYS A 205 -10.07 -0.59 1.35
CA LYS A 205 -10.03 -0.17 2.76
C LYS A 205 -8.95 0.89 3.03
N HIS A 206 -7.85 0.86 2.29
CA HIS A 206 -6.70 1.76 2.42
C HIS A 206 -6.66 2.87 1.36
N VAL A 207 -7.69 3.00 0.55
CA VAL A 207 -7.83 4.05 -0.45
C VAL A 207 -8.71 5.15 0.08
N LYS A 208 -8.27 6.40 -0.06
CA LYS A 208 -9.03 7.56 0.41
C LYS A 208 -10.34 7.71 -0.37
N SER A 209 -11.42 7.95 0.37
CA SER A 209 -12.78 8.13 -0.18
C SER A 209 -12.87 9.34 -1.16
N ASN A 210 -13.60 9.27 -2.24
CA ASN A 210 -14.28 8.09 -2.79
C ASN A 210 -13.25 7.12 -3.39
N ALA A 211 -13.29 5.87 -2.96
CA ALA A 211 -12.36 4.84 -3.40
C ALA A 211 -12.98 3.96 -4.50
N ILE A 212 -12.21 3.75 -5.57
CA ILE A 212 -12.47 2.74 -6.60
C ILE A 212 -11.17 1.96 -6.84
N VAL A 213 -11.24 0.65 -6.76
CA VAL A 213 -10.13 -0.26 -7.05
C VAL A 213 -10.58 -1.30 -8.05
N TYR A 214 -9.97 -1.31 -9.23
CA TYR A 214 -10.07 -2.42 -10.18
C TYR A 214 -8.93 -3.41 -9.91
N ALA A 215 -9.24 -4.69 -9.85
CA ALA A 215 -8.28 -5.76 -9.62
C ALA A 215 -8.52 -6.96 -10.54
N LYS A 216 -7.43 -7.61 -10.95
CA LYS A 216 -7.44 -8.82 -11.76
C LYS A 216 -6.18 -9.62 -11.45
N ASP A 217 -6.31 -10.93 -11.32
CA ASP A 217 -5.20 -11.84 -11.05
C ASP A 217 -4.37 -11.43 -9.81
N LEU A 218 -5.07 -11.07 -8.72
CA LEU A 218 -4.48 -10.62 -7.44
C LEU A 218 -3.55 -9.40 -7.56
N CYS A 219 -3.79 -8.53 -8.54
CA CYS A 219 -3.12 -7.24 -8.64
C CYS A 219 -4.09 -6.11 -8.98
N THR A 220 -3.76 -4.91 -8.56
CA THR A 220 -4.52 -3.72 -8.96
C THR A 220 -4.22 -3.38 -10.42
N VAL A 221 -5.24 -3.05 -11.17
CA VAL A 221 -5.12 -2.62 -12.57
C VAL A 221 -5.55 -1.16 -12.78
N GLY A 222 -6.17 -0.55 -11.79
CA GLY A 222 -6.50 0.87 -11.77
C GLY A 222 -7.08 1.28 -10.43
N ILE A 223 -6.63 2.43 -9.92
CA ILE A 223 -7.06 2.98 -8.63
C ILE A 223 -7.50 4.44 -8.83
N GLY A 224 -8.68 4.77 -8.31
CA GLY A 224 -9.19 6.13 -8.18
C GLY A 224 -9.41 6.46 -6.72
N ALA A 225 -8.78 7.52 -6.22
CA ALA A 225 -8.74 7.88 -4.82
C ALA A 225 -9.07 9.35 -4.57
N GLY A 226 -9.73 9.66 -3.47
CA GLY A 226 -9.84 11.01 -2.91
C GLY A 226 -10.67 11.99 -3.74
N GLN A 227 -11.56 11.53 -4.61
CA GLN A 227 -12.42 12.40 -5.42
C GLN A 227 -13.75 12.68 -4.73
N MET A 228 -14.32 13.88 -4.98
CA MET A 228 -15.62 14.25 -4.46
C MET A 228 -16.76 13.46 -5.11
N SER A 229 -16.58 13.03 -6.35
CA SER A 229 -17.52 12.18 -7.08
C SER A 229 -16.97 10.78 -7.26
N ARG A 230 -17.79 9.76 -6.97
CA ARG A 230 -17.42 8.34 -7.23
C ARG A 230 -17.23 8.07 -8.72
N VAL A 231 -18.00 8.74 -9.57
CA VAL A 231 -17.85 8.64 -11.02
C VAL A 231 -16.46 9.12 -11.46
N ASP A 232 -15.97 10.24 -10.88
CA ASP A 232 -14.62 10.72 -11.18
C ASP A 232 -13.54 9.73 -10.75
N SER A 233 -13.70 9.09 -9.59
CA SER A 233 -12.79 8.02 -9.15
C SER A 233 -12.81 6.83 -10.12
N CYS A 234 -14.01 6.42 -10.62
CA CYS A 234 -14.12 5.38 -11.65
C CYS A 234 -13.40 5.77 -12.94
N MET A 235 -13.62 7.00 -13.42
CA MET A 235 -12.98 7.50 -14.64
C MET A 235 -11.46 7.57 -14.51
N ILE A 236 -10.96 8.05 -13.37
CA ILE A 236 -9.52 8.11 -13.11
C ILE A 236 -8.91 6.71 -13.09
N ALA A 237 -9.53 5.76 -12.39
CA ALA A 237 -9.06 4.39 -12.32
C ALA A 237 -9.03 3.72 -13.70
N ALA A 238 -10.10 3.86 -14.48
CA ALA A 238 -10.18 3.32 -15.83
C ALA A 238 -9.17 3.96 -16.79
N LYS A 239 -9.00 5.29 -16.72
CA LYS A 239 -8.01 6.00 -17.52
C LYS A 239 -6.58 5.55 -17.23
N LYS A 240 -6.22 5.38 -15.95
CA LYS A 240 -4.89 4.87 -15.55
C LYS A 240 -4.65 3.46 -16.09
N ALA A 241 -5.66 2.58 -15.99
CA ALA A 241 -5.57 1.24 -16.57
C ALA A 241 -5.37 1.28 -18.11
N GLU A 242 -6.05 2.17 -18.80
CA GLU A 242 -5.88 2.36 -20.26
C GLU A 242 -4.48 2.88 -20.62
N GLU A 243 -3.99 3.88 -19.88
CA GLU A 243 -2.64 4.44 -20.07
C GLU A 243 -1.57 3.38 -19.87
N MET A 244 -1.72 2.54 -18.83
CA MET A 244 -0.79 1.46 -18.55
C MET A 244 -0.88 0.33 -19.58
N ALA A 245 -2.08 -0.02 -20.05
CA ALA A 245 -2.25 -0.99 -21.15
C ALA A 245 -1.49 -0.54 -22.40
N LYS A 246 -1.62 0.71 -22.78
CA LYS A 246 -0.89 1.30 -23.91
C LYS A 246 0.63 1.26 -23.68
N ALA A 247 1.09 1.64 -22.50
CA ALA A 247 2.52 1.65 -22.16
C ALA A 247 3.14 0.24 -22.20
N GLN A 248 2.36 -0.80 -21.87
CA GLN A 248 2.79 -2.20 -21.87
C GLN A 248 2.52 -2.91 -23.21
N GLY A 249 1.87 -2.25 -24.17
CA GLY A 249 1.53 -2.85 -25.46
C GLY A 249 0.47 -3.97 -25.35
N LEU A 250 -0.45 -3.86 -24.40
CA LEU A 250 -1.53 -4.82 -24.24
C LEU A 250 -2.64 -4.55 -25.26
N ASP A 251 -3.13 -5.61 -25.89
CA ASP A 251 -4.24 -5.52 -26.86
C ASP A 251 -5.60 -5.33 -26.16
N GLU A 252 -5.74 -5.83 -24.93
CA GLU A 252 -6.96 -5.74 -24.14
C GLU A 252 -6.78 -4.80 -22.94
N LEU A 253 -7.86 -4.11 -22.55
CA LEU A 253 -7.86 -3.27 -21.36
C LEU A 253 -7.84 -4.16 -20.09
N PRO A 254 -6.92 -3.90 -19.14
CA PRO A 254 -6.86 -4.67 -17.89
C PRO A 254 -8.14 -4.62 -17.06
N THR A 255 -8.96 -3.59 -17.23
CA THR A 255 -10.28 -3.49 -16.58
C THR A 255 -11.31 -4.47 -17.14
N GLN A 256 -11.07 -5.04 -18.31
CA GLN A 256 -11.97 -6.05 -18.88
C GLN A 256 -11.83 -7.37 -18.12
N GLY A 257 -12.93 -7.85 -17.56
CA GLY A 257 -12.96 -9.05 -16.71
C GLY A 257 -12.33 -8.85 -15.34
N SER A 258 -12.09 -7.61 -14.89
CA SER A 258 -11.60 -7.30 -13.54
C SER A 258 -12.74 -7.30 -12.52
N ALA A 259 -12.39 -7.52 -11.25
CA ALA A 259 -13.22 -7.21 -10.10
C ALA A 259 -13.12 -5.71 -9.76
N LEU A 260 -14.16 -5.19 -9.09
CA LEU A 260 -14.17 -3.81 -8.59
C LEU A 260 -14.59 -3.80 -7.12
N ALA A 261 -13.86 -3.03 -6.31
CA ALA A 261 -14.26 -2.68 -4.96
C ALA A 261 -14.40 -1.16 -4.79
N SER A 262 -15.31 -0.76 -3.89
CA SER A 262 -15.54 0.63 -3.51
C SER A 262 -15.79 0.73 -2.02
N ASP A 263 -15.47 1.89 -1.43
CA ASP A 263 -15.65 2.20 0.00
C ASP A 263 -17.11 2.49 0.38
N ALA A 264 -18.01 2.57 -0.57
CA ALA A 264 -19.45 2.71 -0.36
C ALA A 264 -20.25 2.04 -1.48
N PHE A 265 -21.58 1.99 -1.29
CA PHE A 265 -22.51 1.45 -2.29
C PHE A 265 -22.64 2.37 -3.50
N PHE A 266 -23.00 1.77 -4.62
CA PHE A 266 -23.30 2.45 -5.88
C PHE A 266 -24.76 2.85 -5.94
#